data_f18badecdf29df77a368d46c2c5e01fc
#
_entry.id   f18badecdf29df77a368d46c2c5e01fc
#
_cell.length_a   1.000
_cell.length_b   1.000
_cell.length_c   1.000
_cell.angle_alpha   90.00
_cell.angle_beta   90.00
_cell.angle_gamma   90.00
#
_symmetry.space_group_name_H-M   'P 1'
#
loop_
_entity.id
_entity.type
_entity.pdbx_description
1 polymer ?
#
loop_
_entity_poly.entity_id
_entity_poly.type
_entity_poly.pdbx_seq_one_letter_code
_entity_poly.pdbx_strand_id
1 'polypeptide(L)'
;VMSEERYLTFALGKGRLAKKTLELFEQIGITCDEMKDKDTRKLIFVNEEYKLRFFLAKGPDVPTYVEYGAADIGVVGKDTILEENRNVYEVLDLGFGKCRMCVCGPASAGELLKHHERIRVASKYPNIAREYFYNKKHQTVDIIKLNGSVELGPLVELSDVIVDIVETGSTLKENGLEVLEEVCPLSARMIVNPVSMQMEADRIRKLVGAIREQLKIQP
;
A
#
# COMPACT_ATOMS: atom_id res chain seq x y z
N VAL A 1 21.47 -2.18 -35.71
CA VAL A 1 21.55 -3.00 -34.50
C VAL A 1 20.27 -2.69 -33.70
N MET A 2 19.27 -3.57 -33.80
CA MET A 2 18.09 -3.47 -32.95
C MET A 2 18.55 -3.73 -31.52
N SER A 3 18.51 -2.70 -30.66
CA SER A 3 18.73 -2.91 -29.24
C SER A 3 17.63 -3.84 -28.72
N GLU A 4 17.99 -5.01 -28.22
CA GLU A 4 17.05 -5.85 -27.51
C GLU A 4 16.46 -5.03 -26.37
N GLU A 5 15.12 -4.89 -26.36
CA GLU A 5 14.43 -4.23 -25.26
C GLU A 5 14.74 -4.98 -23.97
N ARG A 6 15.17 -4.27 -22.96
CA ARG A 6 15.39 -4.86 -21.64
C ARG A 6 14.06 -5.21 -20.99
N TYR A 7 14.06 -6.17 -20.08
CA TYR A 7 12.89 -6.47 -19.28
C TYR A 7 12.56 -5.31 -18.34
N LEU A 8 11.28 -4.97 -18.25
CA LEU A 8 10.77 -4.18 -17.14
C LEU A 8 10.36 -5.12 -16.00
N THR A 9 10.85 -4.84 -14.82
CA THR A 9 10.62 -5.68 -13.65
C THR A 9 9.59 -5.06 -12.72
N PHE A 10 8.60 -5.86 -12.31
CA PHE A 10 7.53 -5.50 -11.40
C PHE A 10 7.72 -6.18 -10.06
N ALA A 11 7.66 -5.40 -8.98
CA ALA A 11 7.51 -5.91 -7.63
C ALA A 11 6.04 -5.80 -7.20
N LEU A 12 5.43 -6.92 -6.84
CA LEU A 12 4.05 -6.99 -6.38
C LEU A 12 4.01 -7.43 -4.91
N GLY A 13 3.25 -6.75 -4.09
CA GLY A 13 2.98 -7.19 -2.73
C GLY A 13 2.18 -8.50 -2.73
N LYS A 14 2.65 -9.50 -1.99
CA LYS A 14 1.95 -10.80 -1.87
C LYS A 14 0.52 -10.63 -1.38
N GLY A 15 -0.38 -11.48 -1.88
CA GLY A 15 -1.76 -11.57 -1.46
C GLY A 15 -2.76 -10.95 -2.43
N ARG A 16 -3.80 -10.30 -1.89
CA ARG A 16 -4.92 -9.76 -2.67
C ARG A 16 -4.52 -8.76 -3.75
N LEU A 17 -3.57 -7.86 -3.46
CA LEU A 17 -3.14 -6.84 -4.42
C LEU A 17 -2.46 -7.47 -5.63
N ALA A 18 -1.60 -8.47 -5.42
CA ALA A 18 -0.96 -9.20 -6.51
C ALA A 18 -2.00 -9.88 -7.40
N LYS A 19 -2.97 -10.57 -6.80
CA LYS A 19 -4.04 -11.24 -7.54
C LYS A 19 -4.84 -10.27 -8.40
N LYS A 20 -5.30 -9.16 -7.81
CA LYS A 20 -6.08 -8.14 -8.53
C LYS A 20 -5.27 -7.45 -9.62
N THR A 21 -3.99 -7.21 -9.37
CA THR A 21 -3.09 -6.62 -10.37
C THR A 21 -2.92 -7.55 -11.57
N LEU A 22 -2.74 -8.84 -11.33
CA LEU A 22 -2.63 -9.83 -12.41
C LEU A 22 -3.93 -9.96 -13.21
N GLU A 23 -5.08 -9.93 -12.56
CA GLU A 23 -6.39 -9.91 -13.22
C GLU A 23 -6.52 -8.68 -14.13
N LEU A 24 -6.09 -7.52 -13.66
CA LEU A 24 -6.09 -6.28 -14.43
C LEU A 24 -5.16 -6.37 -15.65
N PHE A 25 -3.97 -6.93 -15.48
CA PHE A 25 -3.02 -7.13 -16.58
C PHE A 25 -3.55 -8.10 -17.64
N GLU A 26 -4.24 -9.15 -17.23
CA GLU A 26 -4.89 -10.08 -18.17
C GLU A 26 -5.91 -9.36 -19.06
N GLN A 27 -6.64 -8.41 -18.50
CA GLN A 27 -7.63 -7.63 -19.25
C GLN A 27 -7.02 -6.75 -20.34
N ILE A 28 -5.75 -6.39 -20.19
CA ILE A 28 -5.00 -5.64 -21.22
C ILE A 28 -4.07 -6.54 -22.05
N GLY A 29 -4.22 -7.86 -21.95
CA GLY A 29 -3.49 -8.84 -22.75
C GLY A 29 -2.15 -9.29 -22.20
N ILE A 30 -1.81 -8.95 -20.95
CA ILE A 30 -0.57 -9.38 -20.29
C ILE A 30 -0.88 -10.54 -19.36
N THR A 31 -0.38 -11.73 -19.68
CA THR A 31 -0.58 -12.93 -18.87
C THR A 31 0.72 -13.46 -18.31
N CYS A 32 0.63 -14.07 -17.13
CA CYS A 32 1.74 -14.80 -16.52
C CYS A 32 1.17 -15.99 -15.74
N ASP A 33 0.88 -17.09 -16.46
CA ASP A 33 0.16 -18.25 -15.91
C ASP A 33 0.93 -18.96 -14.81
N GLU A 34 2.26 -18.90 -14.84
CA GLU A 34 3.09 -19.49 -13.78
C GLU A 34 2.84 -18.87 -12.40
N MET A 35 2.43 -17.62 -12.34
CA MET A 35 2.11 -16.95 -11.06
C MET A 35 0.80 -17.44 -10.44
N LYS A 36 -0.03 -18.14 -11.19
CA LYS A 36 -1.29 -18.72 -10.71
C LYS A 36 -1.09 -20.08 -10.02
N ASP A 37 0.05 -20.73 -10.26
CA ASP A 37 0.39 -21.99 -9.63
C ASP A 37 0.75 -21.76 -8.16
N LYS A 38 -0.11 -22.23 -7.27
CA LYS A 38 0.07 -22.10 -5.81
C LYS A 38 1.22 -22.94 -5.27
N ASP A 39 1.63 -23.97 -6.01
CA ASP A 39 2.66 -24.91 -5.60
C ASP A 39 4.04 -24.54 -6.13
N THR A 40 4.14 -23.50 -6.95
CA THR A 40 5.42 -23.06 -7.50
C THR A 40 6.34 -22.52 -6.41
N ARG A 41 7.62 -22.87 -6.51
CA ARG A 41 8.71 -22.31 -5.69
C ARG A 41 9.52 -21.26 -6.45
N LYS A 42 9.12 -20.94 -7.68
CA LYS A 42 9.77 -19.88 -8.44
C LYS A 42 9.57 -18.55 -7.74
N LEU A 43 10.60 -17.72 -7.80
CA LEU A 43 10.59 -16.36 -7.24
C LEU A 43 10.42 -15.30 -8.32
N ILE A 44 10.87 -15.59 -9.54
CA ILE A 44 10.82 -14.67 -10.68
C ILE A 44 10.01 -15.31 -11.80
N PHE A 45 9.08 -14.54 -12.33
CA PHE A 45 8.18 -14.93 -13.39
C PHE A 45 8.37 -14.02 -14.60
N VAL A 46 8.31 -14.56 -15.80
CA VAL A 46 8.64 -13.83 -17.03
C VAL A 46 7.48 -13.90 -18.02
N ASN A 47 7.15 -12.75 -18.61
CA ASN A 47 6.34 -12.65 -19.82
C ASN A 47 7.27 -12.25 -20.97
N GLU A 48 7.55 -13.19 -21.88
CA GLU A 48 8.47 -12.97 -22.99
C GLU A 48 7.91 -12.08 -24.08
N GLU A 49 6.61 -12.12 -24.30
CA GLU A 49 5.95 -11.32 -25.34
C GLU A 49 6.13 -9.82 -25.11
N TYR A 50 5.91 -9.36 -23.88
CA TYR A 50 6.03 -7.96 -23.52
C TYR A 50 7.33 -7.60 -22.84
N LYS A 51 8.25 -8.56 -22.68
CA LYS A 51 9.54 -8.36 -21.98
C LYS A 51 9.35 -7.83 -20.56
N LEU A 52 8.49 -8.51 -19.80
CA LEU A 52 8.20 -8.17 -18.39
C LEU A 52 8.69 -9.29 -17.46
N ARG A 53 9.16 -8.89 -16.29
CA ARG A 53 9.45 -9.80 -15.19
C ARG A 53 8.65 -9.40 -13.97
N PHE A 54 8.25 -10.39 -13.18
CA PHE A 54 7.48 -10.18 -11.97
C PHE A 54 8.11 -10.94 -10.82
N PHE A 55 8.12 -10.35 -9.65
CA PHE A 55 8.36 -11.07 -8.41
C PHE A 55 7.40 -10.61 -7.33
N LEU A 56 7.15 -11.51 -6.36
CA LEU A 56 6.29 -11.24 -5.22
C LEU A 56 7.16 -10.96 -4.00
N ALA A 57 6.83 -9.91 -3.26
CA ALA A 57 7.54 -9.52 -2.05
C ALA A 57 6.53 -9.18 -0.94
N LYS A 58 7.02 -9.06 0.29
CA LYS A 58 6.20 -8.48 1.35
C LYS A 58 5.88 -7.02 0.99
N GLY A 59 4.63 -6.61 1.21
CA GLY A 59 4.17 -5.26 0.85
C GLY A 59 5.12 -4.15 1.28
N PRO A 60 5.56 -4.09 2.55
CA PRO A 60 6.46 -3.05 3.03
C PRO A 60 7.83 -3.00 2.32
N ASP A 61 8.26 -4.09 1.71
CA ASP A 61 9.54 -4.15 1.00
C ASP A 61 9.44 -3.66 -0.45
N VAL A 62 8.25 -3.65 -1.05
CA VAL A 62 8.05 -3.26 -2.45
C VAL A 62 8.62 -1.87 -2.76
N PRO A 63 8.36 -0.82 -1.97
CA PRO A 63 8.96 0.50 -2.23
C PRO A 63 10.50 0.49 -2.21
N THR A 64 11.10 -0.34 -1.38
CA THR A 64 12.56 -0.50 -1.33
C THR A 64 13.11 -1.05 -2.63
N TYR A 65 12.51 -2.12 -3.16
CA TYR A 65 12.93 -2.69 -4.45
C TYR A 65 12.79 -1.69 -5.58
N VAL A 66 11.73 -0.89 -5.57
CA VAL A 66 11.51 0.13 -6.61
C VAL A 66 12.50 1.29 -6.45
N GLU A 67 12.72 1.81 -5.25
CA GLU A 67 13.67 2.90 -5.02
C GLU A 67 15.08 2.55 -5.50
N TYR A 68 15.55 1.35 -5.18
CA TYR A 68 16.90 0.90 -5.54
C TYR A 68 17.01 0.39 -6.99
N GLY A 69 15.91 0.39 -7.74
CA GLY A 69 15.91 -0.03 -9.15
C GLY A 69 16.00 -1.53 -9.38
N ALA A 70 15.87 -2.35 -8.33
CA ALA A 70 15.73 -3.79 -8.47
C ALA A 70 14.40 -4.15 -9.15
N ALA A 71 13.39 -3.32 -8.95
CA ALA A 71 12.19 -3.27 -9.76
C ALA A 71 12.05 -1.89 -10.38
N ASP A 72 11.52 -1.85 -11.60
CA ASP A 72 11.20 -0.59 -12.30
C ASP A 72 9.88 -0.04 -11.81
N ILE A 73 8.92 -0.92 -11.56
CA ILE A 73 7.54 -0.62 -11.19
C ILE A 73 7.14 -1.49 -10.02
N GLY A 74 6.30 -0.95 -9.15
CA GLY A 74 5.70 -1.70 -8.05
C GLY A 74 4.23 -1.42 -7.90
N VAL A 75 3.53 -2.33 -7.24
CA VAL A 75 2.13 -2.15 -6.84
C VAL A 75 2.01 -2.40 -5.34
N VAL A 76 1.55 -1.40 -4.62
CA VAL A 76 1.38 -1.44 -3.17
C VAL A 76 0.18 -0.60 -2.75
N GLY A 77 -0.25 -0.76 -1.51
CA GLY A 77 -1.23 0.12 -0.90
C GLY A 77 -0.65 1.51 -0.59
N LYS A 78 -1.49 2.52 -0.63
CA LYS A 78 -1.12 3.90 -0.25
C LYS A 78 -0.56 3.99 1.17
N ASP A 79 -1.04 3.15 2.08
CA ASP A 79 -0.51 3.03 3.45
C ASP A 79 0.99 2.71 3.45
N THR A 80 1.42 1.77 2.62
CA THR A 80 2.83 1.41 2.50
C THR A 80 3.66 2.55 1.92
N ILE A 81 3.15 3.25 0.92
CA ILE A 81 3.83 4.42 0.34
C ILE A 81 4.05 5.50 1.40
N LEU A 82 3.01 5.80 2.18
CA LEU A 82 3.08 6.82 3.22
C LEU A 82 3.99 6.40 4.39
N GLU A 83 3.90 5.15 4.83
CA GLU A 83 4.67 4.67 5.97
C GLU A 83 6.16 4.54 5.66
N GLU A 84 6.50 3.94 4.53
CA GLU A 84 7.90 3.71 4.13
C GLU A 84 8.59 4.97 3.61
N ASN A 85 7.85 5.89 3.03
CA ASN A 85 8.32 7.20 2.56
C ASN A 85 9.61 7.13 1.72
N ARG A 86 9.65 6.22 0.75
CA ARG A 86 10.77 6.03 -0.16
C ARG A 86 10.71 6.98 -1.35
N ASN A 87 11.87 7.20 -1.98
CA ASN A 87 11.96 8.05 -3.17
C ASN A 87 11.51 7.29 -4.43
N VAL A 88 10.19 7.29 -4.63
CA VAL A 88 9.53 6.67 -5.79
C VAL A 88 8.46 7.61 -6.32
N TYR A 89 8.09 7.46 -7.59
CA TYR A 89 6.97 8.19 -8.18
C TYR A 89 5.69 7.36 -8.04
N GLU A 90 4.64 7.95 -7.51
CA GLU A 90 3.31 7.40 -7.55
C GLU A 90 2.62 7.88 -8.82
N VAL A 91 2.31 6.95 -9.72
CA VAL A 91 1.85 7.31 -11.08
C VAL A 91 0.39 6.98 -11.35
N LEU A 92 -0.23 6.10 -10.57
CA LEU A 92 -1.59 5.67 -10.83
C LEU A 92 -2.27 5.16 -9.56
N ASP A 93 -3.51 5.62 -9.34
CA ASP A 93 -4.46 5.02 -8.40
C ASP A 93 -5.21 3.90 -9.13
N LEU A 94 -5.02 2.67 -8.67
CA LEU A 94 -5.63 1.50 -9.31
C LEU A 94 -7.11 1.31 -8.95
N GLY A 95 -7.59 2.01 -7.93
CA GLY A 95 -9.00 2.05 -7.57
C GLY A 95 -9.55 0.81 -6.88
N PHE A 96 -8.73 -0.19 -6.61
CA PHE A 96 -9.11 -1.35 -5.80
C PHE A 96 -8.37 -1.37 -4.46
N GLY A 97 -8.76 -2.29 -3.58
CA GLY A 97 -8.22 -2.35 -2.23
C GLY A 97 -8.56 -1.10 -1.39
N LYS A 98 -9.72 -0.49 -1.67
CA LYS A 98 -10.17 0.72 -0.99
C LYS A 98 -10.42 0.47 0.48
N CYS A 99 -9.81 1.29 1.30
CA CYS A 99 -9.98 1.32 2.75
C CYS A 99 -9.59 2.73 3.23
N ARG A 100 -9.45 2.90 4.51
CA ARG A 100 -9.05 4.19 5.09
C ARG A 100 -8.19 3.99 6.31
N MET A 101 -7.27 4.90 6.55
CA MET A 101 -6.52 4.98 7.78
C MET A 101 -7.30 5.82 8.76
N CYS A 102 -7.50 5.32 9.97
CA CYS A 102 -8.32 5.98 10.99
C CYS A 102 -7.64 5.98 12.35
N VAL A 103 -8.00 6.96 13.16
CA VAL A 103 -7.78 6.93 14.61
C VAL A 103 -9.00 6.24 15.21
N CYS A 104 -8.76 5.16 15.93
CA CYS A 104 -9.81 4.34 16.52
C CYS A 104 -9.55 4.13 18.02
N GLY A 105 -10.61 3.91 18.76
CA GLY A 105 -10.53 3.65 20.19
C GLY A 105 -11.90 3.50 20.82
N PRO A 106 -11.99 3.37 22.14
CA PRO A 106 -13.27 3.44 22.83
C PRO A 106 -13.87 4.85 22.68
N ALA A 107 -15.19 4.93 22.70
CA ALA A 107 -15.91 6.21 22.54
C ALA A 107 -15.42 7.28 23.53
N SER A 108 -15.04 6.90 24.73
CA SER A 108 -14.51 7.79 25.75
C SER A 108 -13.21 8.49 25.37
N ALA A 109 -12.42 7.91 24.47
CA ALA A 109 -11.17 8.52 24.00
C ALA A 109 -11.39 9.70 23.04
N GLY A 110 -12.59 9.87 22.51
CA GLY A 110 -12.93 11.01 21.65
C GLY A 110 -12.70 12.38 22.30
N GLU A 111 -12.97 12.50 23.59
CA GLU A 111 -12.73 13.74 24.34
C GLU A 111 -11.22 14.04 24.47
N LEU A 112 -10.38 13.01 24.63
CA LEU A 112 -8.93 13.18 24.69
C LEU A 112 -8.36 13.73 23.37
N LEU A 113 -8.93 13.30 22.24
CA LEU A 113 -8.57 13.80 20.92
C LEU A 113 -9.03 15.25 20.73
N LYS A 114 -10.26 15.54 21.13
CA LYS A 114 -10.87 16.86 21.00
C LYS A 114 -10.12 17.94 21.80
N HIS A 115 -9.63 17.60 22.97
CA HIS A 115 -8.90 18.51 23.84
C HIS A 115 -7.37 18.47 23.65
N HIS A 116 -6.88 17.76 22.65
CA HIS A 116 -5.46 17.60 22.35
C HIS A 116 -4.63 17.12 23.54
N GLU A 117 -5.23 16.25 24.36
CA GLU A 117 -4.53 15.65 25.49
C GLU A 117 -3.32 14.83 25.01
N ARG A 118 -2.30 14.72 25.87
CA ARG A 118 -1.19 13.82 25.61
C ARG A 118 -1.66 12.38 25.80
N ILE A 119 -1.70 11.62 24.71
CA ILE A 119 -2.20 10.25 24.68
C ILE A 119 -1.15 9.29 24.14
N ARG A 120 -1.35 8.00 24.40
CA ARG A 120 -0.58 6.92 23.81
C ARG A 120 -1.34 6.36 22.60
N VAL A 121 -0.60 6.21 21.50
CA VAL A 121 -1.13 5.74 20.22
C VAL A 121 -0.39 4.47 19.83
N ALA A 122 -1.07 3.34 19.75
CA ALA A 122 -0.51 2.11 19.22
C ALA A 122 -0.79 1.99 17.72
N SER A 123 0.21 1.61 16.94
CA SER A 123 0.04 1.48 15.49
C SER A 123 1.11 0.58 14.88
N LYS A 124 0.74 -0.09 13.81
CA LYS A 124 1.68 -0.69 12.87
C LYS A 124 2.32 0.37 11.96
N TYR A 125 1.76 1.58 11.94
CA TYR A 125 2.11 2.70 11.05
C TYR A 125 2.60 3.92 11.85
N PRO A 126 3.75 3.83 12.55
CA PRO A 126 4.21 4.93 13.41
C PRO A 126 4.49 6.22 12.65
N ASN A 127 4.98 6.16 11.41
CA ASN A 127 5.26 7.36 10.62
C ASN A 127 3.98 8.07 10.18
N ILE A 128 2.96 7.33 9.76
CA ILE A 128 1.65 7.89 9.43
C ILE A 128 1.02 8.51 10.68
N ALA A 129 1.07 7.83 11.81
CA ALA A 129 0.55 8.34 13.07
C ALA A 129 1.26 9.63 13.50
N ARG A 130 2.58 9.67 13.41
CA ARG A 130 3.37 10.85 13.76
C ARG A 130 3.03 12.04 12.89
N GLU A 131 2.97 11.84 11.56
CA GLU A 131 2.62 12.89 10.61
C GLU A 131 1.23 13.46 10.91
N TYR A 132 0.27 12.60 11.20
CA TYR A 132 -1.10 13.03 11.50
C TYR A 132 -1.18 13.83 12.80
N PHE A 133 -0.64 13.31 13.89
CA PHE A 133 -0.75 13.96 15.19
C PHE A 133 0.12 15.20 15.32
N TYR A 134 1.40 15.13 14.92
CA TYR A 134 2.33 16.26 15.09
C TYR A 134 2.15 17.34 14.04
N ASN A 135 1.98 16.98 12.76
CA ASN A 135 1.98 17.96 11.68
C ASN A 135 0.59 18.44 11.28
N LYS A 136 -0.43 17.60 11.34
CA LYS A 136 -1.81 17.98 10.99
C LYS A 136 -2.61 18.47 12.19
N LYS A 137 -2.58 17.74 13.28
CA LYS A 137 -3.37 18.07 14.49
C LYS A 137 -2.62 18.95 15.49
N HIS A 138 -1.32 19.04 15.42
CA HIS A 138 -0.48 19.71 16.41
C HIS A 138 -0.74 19.19 17.82
N GLN A 139 -0.86 17.88 17.95
CA GLN A 139 -1.07 17.18 19.22
C GLN A 139 0.13 16.31 19.53
N THR A 140 0.71 16.49 20.72
CA THR A 140 1.82 15.65 21.20
C THR A 140 1.28 14.31 21.70
N VAL A 141 1.82 13.21 21.16
CA VAL A 141 1.42 11.85 21.51
C VAL A 141 2.64 10.96 21.70
N ASP A 142 2.46 9.87 22.44
CA ASP A 142 3.45 8.82 22.56
C ASP A 142 3.06 7.67 21.63
N ILE A 143 3.88 7.41 20.62
CA ILE A 143 3.61 6.40 19.61
C ILE A 143 4.28 5.09 19.98
N ILE A 144 3.49 4.03 20.06
CA ILE A 144 3.93 2.68 20.39
C ILE A 144 3.74 1.81 19.16
N LYS A 145 4.85 1.32 18.59
CA LYS A 145 4.79 0.44 17.42
C LYS A 145 4.41 -0.97 17.83
N LEU A 146 3.39 -1.52 17.16
CA LEU A 146 3.03 -2.93 17.20
C LEU A 146 3.13 -3.53 15.79
N ASN A 147 3.37 -4.84 15.71
CA ASN A 147 3.51 -5.52 14.42
C ASN A 147 2.18 -5.98 13.83
N GLY A 148 1.11 -5.93 14.58
CA GLY A 148 -0.24 -6.31 14.19
C GLY A 148 -1.14 -6.46 15.40
N SER A 149 -2.41 -6.83 15.18
CA SER A 149 -3.42 -6.97 16.23
C SER A 149 -3.49 -5.77 17.16
N VAL A 150 -3.40 -4.58 16.57
CA VAL A 150 -3.24 -3.31 17.31
C VAL A 150 -4.47 -2.98 18.16
N GLU A 151 -5.63 -3.56 17.85
CA GLU A 151 -6.87 -3.43 18.64
C GLU A 151 -6.68 -3.85 20.09
N LEU A 152 -5.73 -4.72 20.36
CA LEU A 152 -5.37 -5.10 21.73
C LEU A 152 -4.87 -3.91 22.55
N GLY A 153 -4.23 -2.92 21.93
CA GLY A 153 -3.64 -1.78 22.62
C GLY A 153 -4.58 -1.13 23.62
N PRO A 154 -5.73 -0.62 23.20
CA PRO A 154 -6.72 -0.04 24.12
C PRO A 154 -7.35 -1.05 25.08
N LEU A 155 -7.54 -2.29 24.64
CA LEU A 155 -8.21 -3.34 25.44
C LEU A 155 -7.38 -3.78 26.66
N VAL A 156 -6.06 -3.75 26.53
CA VAL A 156 -5.14 -4.12 27.63
C VAL A 156 -4.45 -2.89 28.25
N GLU A 157 -4.96 -1.72 27.97
CA GLU A 157 -4.48 -0.44 28.53
C GLU A 157 -3.03 -0.07 28.18
N LEU A 158 -2.53 -0.60 27.05
CA LEU A 158 -1.24 -0.20 26.49
C LEU A 158 -1.31 1.20 25.86
N SER A 159 -2.42 1.51 25.22
CA SER A 159 -2.65 2.77 24.53
C SER A 159 -4.06 3.28 24.75
N ASP A 160 -4.27 4.56 24.50
CA ASP A 160 -5.60 5.19 24.57
C ASP A 160 -6.35 5.01 23.27
N VAL A 161 -5.65 5.10 22.13
CA VAL A 161 -6.18 4.94 20.79
C VAL A 161 -5.21 4.12 19.93
N ILE A 162 -5.67 3.78 18.73
CA ILE A 162 -4.86 3.18 17.69
C ILE A 162 -4.96 3.99 16.41
N VAL A 163 -3.95 3.88 15.54
CA VAL A 163 -4.03 4.30 14.14
C VAL A 163 -3.92 3.03 13.30
N ASP A 164 -4.95 2.71 12.56
CA ASP A 164 -5.04 1.46 11.80
C ASP A 164 -5.92 1.59 10.56
N ILE A 165 -5.78 0.61 9.69
CA ILE A 165 -6.60 0.48 8.49
C ILE A 165 -7.99 -0.02 8.88
N VAL A 166 -9.01 0.63 8.35
CA VAL A 166 -10.40 0.25 8.54
C VAL A 166 -11.06 0.03 7.17
N GLU A 167 -11.60 -1.15 6.97
CA GLU A 167 -12.37 -1.48 5.78
C GLU A 167 -13.87 -1.38 6.06
N THR A 168 -14.40 -2.22 6.95
CA THR A 168 -15.81 -2.23 7.33
C THR A 168 -16.06 -1.74 8.76
N GLY A 169 -15.04 -1.81 9.62
CA GLY A 169 -15.16 -1.48 11.04
C GLY A 169 -15.74 -2.59 11.91
N SER A 170 -16.02 -3.77 11.37
CA SER A 170 -16.62 -4.87 12.11
C SER A 170 -15.76 -5.38 13.27
N THR A 171 -14.45 -5.54 13.05
CA THR A 171 -13.52 -5.96 14.10
C THR A 171 -13.47 -4.95 15.25
N LEU A 172 -13.48 -3.67 14.94
CA LEU A 172 -13.54 -2.61 15.95
C LEU A 172 -14.80 -2.73 16.80
N LYS A 173 -15.94 -2.84 16.15
CA LYS A 173 -17.25 -2.91 16.79
C LYS A 173 -17.37 -4.13 17.72
N GLU A 174 -16.89 -5.28 17.29
CA GLU A 174 -16.90 -6.50 18.09
C GLU A 174 -16.07 -6.37 19.37
N ASN A 175 -15.09 -5.47 19.39
CA ASN A 175 -14.21 -5.24 20.55
C ASN A 175 -14.50 -3.94 21.31
N GLY A 176 -15.67 -3.33 21.08
CA GLY A 176 -16.07 -2.12 21.77
C GLY A 176 -15.30 -0.87 21.37
N LEU A 177 -14.68 -0.92 20.20
CA LEU A 177 -13.94 0.20 19.62
C LEU A 177 -14.72 0.79 18.46
N GLU A 178 -14.40 2.03 18.11
CA GLU A 178 -15.01 2.72 16.98
C GLU A 178 -14.02 3.65 16.29
N VAL A 179 -14.35 4.08 15.09
CA VAL A 179 -13.63 5.12 14.37
C VAL A 179 -13.90 6.46 15.05
N LEU A 180 -12.86 7.13 15.49
CA LEU A 180 -12.94 8.44 16.14
C LEU A 180 -12.63 9.57 15.14
N GLU A 181 -11.62 9.38 14.30
CA GLU A 181 -11.22 10.33 13.26
C GLU A 181 -10.74 9.57 12.02
N GLU A 182 -10.93 10.13 10.84
CA GLU A 182 -10.35 9.63 9.61
C GLU A 182 -9.04 10.36 9.31
N VAL A 183 -7.97 9.61 9.05
CA VAL A 183 -6.66 10.17 8.68
C VAL A 183 -6.59 10.41 7.18
N CYS A 184 -6.83 9.38 6.38
CA CYS A 184 -6.83 9.48 4.91
C CYS A 184 -7.49 8.26 4.25
N PRO A 185 -8.01 8.42 3.02
CA PRO A 185 -8.42 7.29 2.20
C PRO A 185 -7.19 6.55 1.66
N LEU A 186 -7.34 5.25 1.43
CA LEU A 186 -6.29 4.37 0.93
C LEU A 186 -6.83 3.52 -0.23
N SER A 187 -5.93 3.20 -1.16
CA SER A 187 -6.18 2.27 -2.26
C SER A 187 -4.86 1.74 -2.80
N ALA A 188 -4.93 0.75 -3.68
CA ALA A 188 -3.75 0.23 -4.37
C ALA A 188 -3.20 1.28 -5.35
N ARG A 189 -1.89 1.43 -5.38
CA ARG A 189 -1.18 2.42 -6.21
C ARG A 189 -0.05 1.75 -7.00
N MET A 190 0.21 2.32 -8.15
CA MET A 190 1.39 1.96 -8.95
C MET A 190 2.49 2.99 -8.70
N ILE A 191 3.69 2.50 -8.40
CA ILE A 191 4.88 3.31 -8.15
C ILE A 191 5.97 2.96 -9.15
N VAL A 192 6.83 3.92 -9.45
CA VAL A 192 7.90 3.78 -10.47
C VAL A 192 9.20 4.32 -9.92
N ASN A 193 10.30 3.61 -10.24
CA ASN A 193 11.64 4.09 -9.98
C ASN A 193 11.93 5.36 -10.80
N PRO A 194 12.50 6.42 -10.18
CA PRO A 194 12.76 7.69 -10.90
C PRO A 194 13.65 7.56 -12.12
N VAL A 195 14.68 6.72 -12.08
CA VAL A 195 15.58 6.50 -13.23
C VAL A 195 14.88 5.72 -14.34
N SER A 196 14.14 4.68 -13.98
CA SER A 196 13.32 3.91 -14.94
C SER A 196 12.30 4.79 -15.64
N MET A 197 11.69 5.76 -14.92
CA MET A 197 10.74 6.70 -15.49
C MET A 197 11.36 7.59 -16.56
N GLN A 198 12.65 7.88 -16.47
CA GLN A 198 13.38 8.64 -17.49
C GLN A 198 13.82 7.75 -18.65
N MET A 199 14.41 6.59 -18.35
CA MET A 199 15.04 5.74 -19.37
C MET A 199 14.03 4.91 -20.16
N GLU A 200 12.90 4.56 -19.56
CA GLU A 200 11.84 3.75 -20.15
C GLU A 200 10.51 4.49 -20.22
N ALA A 201 10.58 5.81 -20.36
CA ALA A 201 9.40 6.70 -20.28
C ALA A 201 8.27 6.28 -21.21
N ASP A 202 8.57 5.97 -22.48
CA ASP A 202 7.57 5.63 -23.47
C ASP A 202 6.87 4.32 -23.16
N ARG A 203 7.62 3.29 -22.77
CA ARG A 203 7.07 1.98 -22.38
C ARG A 203 6.20 2.10 -21.13
N ILE A 204 6.68 2.81 -20.11
CA ILE A 204 5.97 2.99 -18.84
C ILE A 204 4.69 3.81 -19.07
N ARG A 205 4.75 4.90 -19.83
CA ARG A 205 3.58 5.71 -20.16
C ARG A 205 2.54 4.93 -20.94
N LYS A 206 2.96 4.12 -21.89
CA LYS A 206 2.08 3.26 -22.68
C LYS A 206 1.36 2.24 -21.80
N LEU A 207 2.10 1.59 -20.91
CA LEU A 207 1.55 0.63 -19.97
C LEU A 207 0.56 1.29 -18.98
N VAL A 208 0.98 2.39 -18.35
CA VAL A 208 0.13 3.16 -17.44
C VAL A 208 -1.13 3.66 -18.14
N GLY A 209 -0.99 4.13 -19.38
CA GLY A 209 -2.11 4.56 -20.20
C GLY A 209 -3.10 3.43 -20.49
N ALA A 210 -2.62 2.24 -20.86
CA ALA A 210 -3.45 1.07 -21.11
C ALA A 210 -4.21 0.64 -19.84
N ILE A 211 -3.54 0.63 -18.71
CA ILE A 211 -4.17 0.31 -17.41
C ILE A 211 -5.22 1.35 -17.05
N ARG A 212 -4.91 2.63 -17.22
CA ARG A 212 -5.83 3.73 -16.92
C ARG A 212 -7.11 3.62 -17.75
N GLU A 213 -6.99 3.34 -19.06
CA GLU A 213 -8.16 3.15 -19.94
C GLU A 213 -8.99 1.93 -19.51
N GLN A 214 -8.33 0.83 -19.13
CA GLN A 214 -9.02 -0.36 -18.66
C GLN A 214 -9.79 -0.09 -17.36
N LEU A 215 -9.24 0.70 -16.45
CA LEU A 215 -9.90 1.06 -15.18
C LEU A 215 -11.17 1.88 -15.39
N LYS A 216 -11.26 2.68 -16.46
CA LYS A 216 -12.47 3.45 -16.80
C LYS A 216 -13.63 2.56 -17.27
N ILE A 217 -13.34 1.37 -17.78
CA ILE A 217 -14.34 0.43 -18.31
C ILE A 217 -14.94 -0.44 -17.20
N GLN A 218 -14.23 -0.59 -16.09
CA GLN A 218 -14.68 -1.40 -14.95
C GLN A 218 -15.79 -0.67 -14.18
N PRO A 219 -16.88 -1.37 -13.82
CA PRO A 219 -17.95 -0.80 -13.01
C PRO A 219 -17.52 -0.51 -11.56
#